data_ab276e4cb3da17982fa4f3e9d2267a15
#
_entry.id   ab276e4cb3da17982fa4f3e9d2267a15
#
_cell.length_a   1.000
_cell.length_b   1.000
_cell.length_c   1.000
_cell.angle_alpha   90.00
_cell.angle_beta   90.00
_cell.angle_gamma   90.00
#
_symmetry.space_group_name_H-M   'P 1'
#
loop_
_entity.id
_entity.type
_entity.pdbx_description
1 polymer ?
#
loop_
_entity_poly.entity_id
_entity_poly.type
_entity_poly.pdbx_seq_one_letter_code
_entity_poly.pdbx_strand_id
1 'polypeptide(L)'
;MYGSSDIIVSGGKGIAENIEKLEELARKLNAEIGASRGLVDMNKASYDKQIGLTGKTVSPKIYIAVGISGAIHHTCAIEGAQTVIAINPDRDARIFEYADYGIVDNF
;
A
#
# COMPACT_ATOMS: atom_id res chain seq x y z
N MET A 1 -12.46 -2.81 8.49
CA MET A 1 -11.39 -3.22 9.42
C MET A 1 -10.37 -4.10 8.69
N TYR A 2 -9.09 -3.78 8.83
CA TYR A 2 -8.05 -4.48 8.06
C TYR A 2 -7.95 -5.97 8.36
N GLY A 3 -8.19 -6.37 9.57
CA GLY A 3 -8.04 -7.78 9.96
C GLY A 3 -9.06 -8.73 9.35
N SER A 4 -10.12 -8.21 8.75
CA SER A 4 -11.16 -9.04 8.14
C SER A 4 -11.05 -9.16 6.63
N SER A 5 -10.14 -8.42 5.99
CA SER A 5 -9.96 -8.47 4.54
C SER A 5 -8.82 -9.38 4.14
N ASP A 6 -9.03 -10.16 3.08
CA ASP A 6 -7.97 -10.98 2.52
C ASP A 6 -7.02 -10.16 1.64
N ILE A 7 -7.51 -9.07 1.06
CA ILE A 7 -6.74 -8.22 0.14
C ILE A 7 -6.78 -6.78 0.63
N ILE A 8 -5.61 -6.15 0.71
CA ILE A 8 -5.48 -4.73 1.00
C ILE A 8 -4.74 -4.07 -0.15
N VAL A 9 -5.31 -3.00 -0.69
CA VAL A 9 -4.66 -2.15 -1.69
C VAL A 9 -4.28 -0.86 -0.99
N SER A 10 -3.00 -0.57 -0.92
CA SER A 10 -2.49 0.57 -0.16
C SER A 10 -1.77 1.56 -1.06
N GLY A 11 -2.01 2.84 -0.85
CA GLY A 11 -1.39 3.90 -1.62
C GLY A 11 -0.34 4.66 -0.85
N GLY A 12 0.70 5.10 -1.56
CA GLY A 12 1.71 5.99 -1.03
C GLY A 12 1.71 7.32 -1.77
N LYS A 13 2.72 8.14 -1.52
CA LYS A 13 2.82 9.47 -2.14
C LYS A 13 2.77 9.42 -3.67
N GLY A 14 3.28 8.35 -4.27
CA GLY A 14 3.32 8.21 -5.72
C GLY A 14 1.96 8.16 -6.40
N ILE A 15 0.90 7.78 -5.67
CA ILE A 15 -0.46 7.70 -6.22
C ILE A 15 -1.31 8.93 -5.83
N ALA A 16 -0.73 9.89 -5.11
CA ALA A 16 -1.50 11.02 -4.54
C ALA A 16 -2.31 11.79 -5.57
N GLU A 17 -1.78 11.95 -6.80
CA GLU A 17 -2.47 12.68 -7.87
C GLU A 17 -3.50 11.81 -8.61
N ASN A 18 -3.57 10.51 -8.30
CA ASN A 18 -4.45 9.56 -8.99
C ASN A 18 -5.17 8.65 -8.00
N ILE A 19 -5.65 9.21 -6.90
CA ILE A 19 -6.33 8.46 -5.83
C ILE A 19 -7.51 7.65 -6.35
N GLU A 20 -8.25 8.19 -7.33
CA GLU A 20 -9.40 7.49 -7.88
C GLU A 20 -9.01 6.18 -8.56
N LYS A 21 -7.77 6.06 -9.06
CA LYS A 21 -7.28 4.80 -9.63
C LYS A 21 -7.06 3.75 -8.54
N LEU A 22 -6.60 4.19 -7.37
CA LEU A 22 -6.42 3.32 -6.23
C LEU A 22 -7.77 2.78 -5.74
N GLU A 23 -8.75 3.68 -5.65
CA GLU A 23 -10.09 3.31 -5.23
C GLU A 23 -10.75 2.35 -6.21
N GLU A 24 -10.56 2.58 -7.51
CA GLU A 24 -11.09 1.72 -8.56
C GLU A 24 -10.48 0.31 -8.47
N LEU A 25 -9.18 0.22 -8.27
CA LEU A 25 -8.51 -1.07 -8.14
C LEU A 25 -9.03 -1.85 -6.92
N ALA A 26 -9.17 -1.16 -5.79
CA ALA A 26 -9.68 -1.78 -4.57
C ALA A 26 -11.11 -2.29 -4.78
N ARG A 27 -11.94 -1.52 -5.46
CA ARG A 27 -13.32 -1.91 -5.73
C ARG A 27 -13.40 -3.15 -6.62
N LYS A 28 -12.56 -3.20 -7.66
CA LYS A 28 -12.52 -4.35 -8.57
C LYS A 28 -12.08 -5.62 -7.89
N LEU A 29 -11.21 -5.51 -6.89
CA LEU A 29 -10.67 -6.66 -6.16
C LEU A 29 -11.48 -6.97 -4.90
N ASN A 30 -12.48 -6.17 -4.59
CA ASN A 30 -13.22 -6.25 -3.33
C ASN A 30 -12.25 -6.17 -2.14
N ALA A 31 -11.29 -5.26 -2.21
CA ALA A 31 -10.23 -5.08 -1.24
C ALA A 31 -10.46 -3.87 -0.35
N GLU A 32 -9.84 -3.86 0.82
CA GLU A 32 -9.80 -2.67 1.65
C GLU A 32 -8.71 -1.73 1.14
N ILE A 33 -8.89 -0.43 1.39
CA ILE A 33 -7.92 0.58 1.01
C ILE A 33 -7.09 0.95 2.24
N GLY A 34 -5.77 0.93 2.07
CA GLY A 34 -4.84 1.39 3.07
C GLY A 34 -4.04 2.58 2.56
N ALA A 35 -3.22 3.16 3.41
CA ALA A 35 -2.40 4.30 3.04
C ALA A 35 -1.09 4.30 3.82
N SER A 36 -0.02 4.81 3.17
CA SER A 36 1.22 5.09 3.86
C SER A 36 1.07 6.39 4.65
N ARG A 37 1.96 6.60 5.63
CA ARG A 37 1.99 7.84 6.40
C ARG A 37 2.12 9.05 5.46
N GLY A 38 2.96 8.95 4.42
CA GLY A 38 3.14 10.05 3.48
C GLY A 38 1.84 10.47 2.80
N LEU A 39 1.00 9.51 2.43
CA LEU A 39 -0.27 9.82 1.79
C LEU A 39 -1.24 10.48 2.79
N VAL A 40 -1.25 10.01 4.03
CA VAL A 40 -2.05 10.60 5.10
C VAL A 40 -1.59 12.03 5.38
N ASP A 41 -0.28 12.26 5.44
CA ASP A 41 0.29 13.59 5.68
C ASP A 41 -0.07 14.58 4.57
N MET A 42 -0.33 14.10 3.37
CA MET A 42 -0.77 14.94 2.24
C MET A 42 -2.28 15.19 2.25
N ASN A 43 -2.99 14.73 3.27
CA ASN A 43 -4.45 14.81 3.37
C ASN A 43 -5.20 14.11 2.24
N LYS A 44 -4.57 13.11 1.64
CA LYS A 44 -5.17 12.30 0.58
C LYS A 44 -5.84 11.03 1.11
N ALA A 45 -5.62 10.72 2.39
CA ALA A 45 -6.24 9.59 3.07
C ALA A 45 -6.37 9.92 4.54
N SER A 46 -7.34 9.30 5.22
CA SER A 46 -7.55 9.53 6.64
C SER A 46 -6.58 8.69 7.47
N TYR A 47 -6.28 9.15 8.68
CA TYR A 47 -5.32 8.49 9.56
C TYR A 47 -5.73 7.05 9.91
N ASP A 48 -7.03 6.77 10.00
CA ASP A 48 -7.49 5.42 10.32
C ASP A 48 -7.19 4.40 9.22
N LYS A 49 -6.75 4.86 8.04
CA LYS A 49 -6.29 4.00 6.96
C LYS A 49 -4.78 3.79 6.97
N GLN A 50 -4.05 4.49 7.84
CA GLN A 50 -2.59 4.45 7.84
C GLN A 50 -2.04 3.10 8.28
N ILE A 51 -1.09 2.59 7.50
CA ILE A 51 -0.36 1.35 7.76
C ILE A 51 1.11 1.72 7.99
N GLY A 52 1.70 1.24 9.07
CA GLY A 52 3.08 1.54 9.41
C GLY A 52 3.28 1.48 10.92
N LEU A 53 4.49 1.80 11.40
CA LEU A 53 4.79 1.79 12.82
C LEU A 53 3.95 2.80 13.61
N THR A 54 3.59 3.92 12.97
CA THR A 54 2.77 4.96 13.59
C THR A 54 1.29 4.80 13.25
N GLY A 55 0.92 3.72 12.58
CA GLY A 55 -0.44 3.39 12.20
C GLY A 55 -0.79 1.97 12.59
N LYS A 56 -1.34 1.22 11.66
CA LYS A 56 -1.76 -0.17 11.88
C LYS A 56 -0.78 -1.15 11.28
N THR A 57 -0.64 -2.32 11.90
CA THR A 57 0.03 -3.47 11.30
C THR A 57 -1.04 -4.38 10.71
N VAL A 58 -0.72 -5.05 9.60
CA VAL A 58 -1.69 -5.87 8.88
C VAL A 58 -1.09 -7.22 8.48
N SER A 59 -1.94 -8.22 8.33
CA SER A 59 -1.54 -9.56 7.92
C SER A 59 -2.51 -10.13 6.90
N PRO A 60 -2.72 -9.46 5.76
CA PRO A 60 -3.63 -9.95 4.74
C PRO A 60 -2.99 -11.11 3.97
N LYS A 61 -3.79 -11.81 3.17
CA LYS A 61 -3.25 -12.81 2.24
C LYS A 61 -2.49 -12.11 1.12
N ILE A 62 -3.04 -11.00 0.61
CA ILE A 62 -2.40 -10.23 -0.46
C ILE A 62 -2.36 -8.76 -0.05
N TYR A 63 -1.19 -8.17 -0.13
CA TYR A 63 -0.99 -6.75 0.10
C TYR A 63 -0.44 -6.12 -1.18
N ILE A 64 -1.15 -5.15 -1.73
CA ILE A 64 -0.74 -4.46 -2.95
C ILE A 64 -0.33 -3.04 -2.59
N ALA A 65 0.95 -2.75 -2.80
CA ALA A 65 1.54 -1.44 -2.49
C ALA A 65 1.65 -0.63 -3.78
N VAL A 66 0.90 0.46 -3.87
CA VAL A 66 0.83 1.31 -5.06
C VAL A 66 1.46 2.66 -4.77
N GLY A 67 2.56 2.96 -5.43
CA GLY A 67 3.25 4.23 -5.25
C GLY A 67 3.89 4.40 -3.88
N ILE A 68 4.25 3.30 -3.22
CA ILE A 68 4.88 3.30 -1.91
C ILE A 68 6.37 3.11 -2.08
N SER A 69 7.17 3.96 -1.42
CA SER A 69 8.63 3.89 -1.53
C SER A 69 9.25 2.68 -0.84
N GLY A 70 8.61 2.18 0.21
CA GLY A 70 9.12 1.05 0.96
C GLY A 70 9.99 1.44 2.14
N ALA A 71 9.72 2.58 2.75
CA ALA A 71 10.41 2.98 3.97
C ALA A 71 10.19 1.92 5.06
N ILE A 72 11.18 1.73 5.91
CA ILE A 72 11.15 0.67 6.93
C ILE A 72 9.94 0.78 7.86
N HIS A 73 9.48 1.98 8.14
CA HIS A 73 8.29 2.20 8.98
C HIS A 73 7.04 1.55 8.40
N HIS A 74 6.95 1.48 7.08
CA HIS A 74 5.82 0.85 6.41
C HIS A 74 6.03 -0.65 6.27
N THR A 75 7.23 -1.06 5.81
CA THR A 75 7.51 -2.47 5.54
C THR A 75 7.45 -3.34 6.79
N CYS A 76 7.84 -2.81 7.95
CA CYS A 76 7.71 -3.53 9.20
C CYS A 76 6.24 -3.87 9.53
N ALA A 77 5.31 -3.00 9.12
CA ALA A 77 3.89 -3.19 9.41
C ALA A 77 3.22 -4.21 8.49
N ILE A 78 3.87 -4.60 7.40
CA ILE A 78 3.30 -5.53 6.41
C ILE A 78 4.03 -6.87 6.35
N GLU A 79 4.96 -7.12 7.27
CA GLU A 79 5.71 -8.39 7.30
C GLU A 79 4.81 -9.61 7.42
N GLY A 80 3.63 -9.45 8.01
CA GLY A 80 2.67 -10.54 8.16
C GLY A 80 1.87 -10.86 6.90
N ALA A 81 2.00 -10.08 5.82
CA ALA A 81 1.30 -10.37 4.58
C ALA A 81 1.87 -11.63 3.94
N GLN A 82 1.00 -12.49 3.40
CA GLN A 82 1.43 -13.73 2.77
C GLN A 82 2.05 -13.48 1.39
N THR A 83 1.48 -12.54 0.65
CA THR A 83 2.00 -12.14 -0.66
C THR A 83 1.98 -10.63 -0.75
N VAL A 84 3.11 -10.05 -1.18
CA VAL A 84 3.24 -8.60 -1.38
C VAL A 84 3.47 -8.34 -2.86
N ILE A 85 2.62 -7.49 -3.43
CA ILE A 85 2.74 -7.05 -4.82
C ILE A 85 3.00 -5.54 -4.78
N ALA A 86 4.05 -5.10 -5.46
CA ALA A 86 4.39 -3.68 -5.52
C ALA A 86 4.23 -3.14 -6.93
N ILE A 87 3.60 -1.98 -7.04
CA ILE A 87 3.45 -1.25 -8.31
C ILE A 87 4.06 0.12 -8.10
N ASN A 88 5.09 0.46 -8.88
CA ASN A 88 5.81 1.70 -8.71
C ASN A 88 6.52 2.05 -10.01
N PRO A 89 6.50 3.33 -10.44
CA PRO A 89 7.22 3.74 -11.64
C PRO A 89 8.75 3.75 -11.45
N ASP A 90 9.22 3.80 -10.21
CA ASP A 90 10.65 3.77 -9.90
C ASP A 90 11.11 2.34 -9.63
N ARG A 91 11.84 1.75 -10.57
CA ARG A 91 12.36 0.39 -10.42
C ARG A 91 13.32 0.21 -9.25
N ASP A 92 13.88 1.31 -8.75
CA ASP A 92 14.84 1.28 -7.65
C ASP A 92 14.17 1.52 -6.30
N ALA A 93 12.85 1.65 -6.25
CA ALA A 93 12.12 1.83 -5.00
C ALA A 93 12.36 0.64 -4.05
N ARG A 94 12.58 0.94 -2.77
CA ARG A 94 12.85 -0.09 -1.77
C ARG A 94 11.73 -1.11 -1.60
N ILE A 95 10.50 -0.70 -1.91
CA ILE A 95 9.35 -1.62 -1.77
C ILE A 95 9.55 -2.92 -2.56
N PHE A 96 10.29 -2.87 -3.67
CA PHE A 96 10.56 -4.05 -4.47
C PHE A 96 11.42 -5.08 -3.76
N GLU A 97 12.21 -4.67 -2.77
CA GLU A 97 13.01 -5.62 -1.99
C GLU A 97 12.15 -6.48 -1.07
N TYR A 98 10.95 -6.02 -0.75
CA TYR A 98 10.00 -6.72 0.12
C TYR A 98 8.86 -7.38 -0.64
N ALA A 99 8.75 -7.09 -1.93
CA ALA A 99 7.66 -7.60 -2.75
C ALA A 99 8.00 -8.99 -3.29
N ASP A 100 6.98 -9.85 -3.33
CA ASP A 100 7.08 -11.14 -4.00
C ASP A 100 6.96 -10.96 -5.51
N TYR A 101 6.18 -9.96 -5.93
CA TYR A 101 5.98 -9.59 -7.34
C TYR A 101 6.07 -8.09 -7.48
N GLY A 102 6.79 -7.63 -8.49
CA GLY A 102 6.95 -6.20 -8.74
C GLY A 102 6.49 -5.83 -10.14
N ILE A 103 5.79 -4.71 -10.23
CA ILE A 103 5.37 -4.13 -11.50
C ILE A 103 5.93 -2.72 -11.57
N VAL A 104 6.82 -2.46 -12.53
CA VAL A 104 7.37 -1.14 -12.76
C VAL A 104 6.52 -0.48 -13.85
N ASP A 105 5.65 0.43 -13.44
CA ASP A 105 4.72 1.08 -14.36
C ASP A 105 4.21 2.38 -13.75
N ASN A 106 3.69 3.24 -14.60
CA ASN A 106 3.04 4.49 -14.19
C ASN A 106 1.57 4.24 -13.85
N PHE A 107 1.03 5.18 -13.11
CA PHE A 107 -0.38 5.10 -12.68
C PHE A 107 -1.32 5.85 -13.61
#